data_28cdc439b7c6c399d1d44930e089fd2c
#
_entry.id   28cdc439b7c6c399d1d44930e089fd2c
#
_cell.length_a   1.000
_cell.length_b   1.000
_cell.length_c   1.000
_cell.angle_alpha   90.00
_cell.angle_beta   90.00
_cell.angle_gamma   90.00
#
_symmetry.space_group_name_H-M   'P 1'
#
loop_
_entity.id
_entity.type
_entity.pdbx_description
1 polymer ?
#
loop_
_entity_poly.entity_id
_entity_poly.type
_entity_poly.pdbx_seq_one_letter_code
_entity_poly.pdbx_strand_id
1 'polypeptide(L)'
;MATKISGEGNLDIRGGEAISSDSLRRSIESSLRRLKTDYIDLYQLHWPERNTNYFGKLDYLHDENEKKWHEFESVLKILEKFIKQGKIRHIGISNETPYGFSKYLKLNRVNNLPRIVSVQNPYNFLNRTYDVGMSEISI
;
A
#
# COMPACT_ATOMS: atom_id res chain seq x y z
N MET A 1 -2.11 -9.27 -14.14
CA MET A 1 -1.06 -9.80 -13.24
C MET A 1 -0.90 -8.87 -12.05
N ALA A 2 -0.78 -9.40 -10.80
CA ALA A 2 -0.66 -8.59 -9.60
C ALA A 2 0.63 -8.91 -8.83
N THR A 3 1.25 -7.90 -8.20
CA THR A 3 2.40 -8.07 -7.31
C THR A 3 2.41 -6.95 -6.25
N LYS A 4 3.35 -7.02 -5.29
CA LYS A 4 3.37 -6.12 -4.13
C LYS A 4 4.78 -5.63 -3.82
N ILE A 5 4.84 -4.48 -3.14
CA ILE A 5 6.03 -4.07 -2.39
C ILE A 5 5.76 -4.22 -0.90
N SER A 6 6.69 -4.86 -0.19
CA SER A 6 6.66 -4.94 1.27
C SER A 6 6.97 -3.58 1.89
N GLY A 7 6.36 -3.27 3.02
CA GLY A 7 6.80 -2.19 3.87
C GLY A 7 8.11 -2.53 4.60
N GLU A 8 8.52 -1.65 5.50
CA GLU A 8 9.70 -1.78 6.34
C GLU A 8 9.60 -2.97 7.31
N GLY A 9 10.74 -3.52 7.72
CA GLY A 9 10.88 -4.43 8.88
C GLY A 9 11.13 -5.89 8.54
N ASN A 10 10.85 -6.37 7.34
CA ASN A 10 11.20 -7.75 6.97
C ASN A 10 12.59 -7.80 6.33
N LEU A 11 13.60 -8.17 7.10
CA LEU A 11 15.01 -8.22 6.69
C LEU A 11 15.26 -9.17 5.50
N ASP A 12 14.47 -10.22 5.35
CA ASP A 12 14.59 -11.17 4.24
C ASP A 12 14.12 -10.57 2.91
N ILE A 13 13.36 -9.48 2.97
CA ILE A 13 12.85 -8.79 1.80
C ILE A 13 13.49 -7.40 1.71
N ARG A 14 14.37 -7.22 0.73
CA ARG A 14 15.07 -5.96 0.47
C ARG A 14 15.83 -5.40 1.69
N GLY A 15 16.27 -6.27 2.62
CA GLY A 15 16.93 -5.84 3.85
C GLY A 15 16.04 -5.04 4.81
N GLY A 16 14.72 -5.18 4.75
CA GLY A 16 13.78 -4.46 5.60
C GLY A 16 13.59 -2.98 5.24
N GLU A 17 13.99 -2.57 4.05
CA GLU A 17 14.00 -1.18 3.60
C GLU A 17 12.60 -0.57 3.51
N ALA A 18 12.46 0.66 3.98
CA ALA A 18 11.23 1.44 3.87
C ALA A 18 10.84 1.76 2.41
N ILE A 19 9.56 2.08 2.19
CA ILE A 19 9.06 2.51 0.89
C ILE A 19 9.60 3.91 0.57
N SER A 20 10.37 4.01 -0.50
CA SER A 20 10.95 5.23 -1.04
C SER A 20 10.83 5.23 -2.56
N SER A 21 11.19 6.33 -3.20
CA SER A 21 11.25 6.38 -4.67
C SER A 21 12.17 5.31 -5.24
N ASP A 22 13.32 5.11 -4.63
CA ASP A 22 14.31 4.13 -5.08
C ASP A 22 13.88 2.68 -4.80
N SER A 23 13.34 2.40 -3.62
CA SER A 23 12.86 1.06 -3.28
C SER A 23 11.66 0.66 -4.15
N LEU A 24 10.73 1.58 -4.43
CA LEU A 24 9.63 1.36 -5.37
C LEU A 24 10.14 1.07 -6.78
N ARG A 25 11.05 1.89 -7.31
CA ARG A 25 11.65 1.67 -8.63
C ARG A 25 12.28 0.28 -8.73
N ARG A 26 13.19 -0.07 -7.80
CA ARG A 26 13.86 -1.37 -7.79
C ARG A 26 12.86 -2.53 -7.68
N SER A 27 11.84 -2.39 -6.83
CA SER A 27 10.81 -3.41 -6.64
C SER A 27 9.96 -3.63 -7.89
N ILE A 28 9.53 -2.57 -8.56
CA ILE A 28 8.77 -2.63 -9.80
C ILE A 28 9.61 -3.27 -10.91
N GLU A 29 10.83 -2.78 -11.14
CA GLU A 29 11.73 -3.31 -12.17
C GLU A 29 12.11 -4.78 -11.92
N SER A 30 12.34 -5.15 -10.66
CA SER A 30 12.59 -6.54 -10.29
C SER A 30 11.36 -7.43 -10.53
N SER A 31 10.17 -6.92 -10.23
CA SER A 31 8.91 -7.65 -10.50
C SER A 31 8.69 -7.85 -12.01
N LEU A 32 8.86 -6.81 -12.82
CA LEU A 32 8.75 -6.90 -14.28
C LEU A 32 9.68 -7.96 -14.87
N ARG A 33 10.96 -7.98 -14.43
CA ARG A 33 11.94 -9.00 -14.85
C ARG A 33 11.51 -10.41 -14.48
N ARG A 34 11.11 -10.63 -13.21
CA ARG A 34 10.70 -11.98 -12.74
C ARG A 34 9.45 -12.47 -13.44
N LEU A 35 8.51 -11.56 -13.69
CA LEU A 35 7.24 -11.85 -14.34
C LEU A 35 7.36 -11.90 -15.88
N LYS A 36 8.51 -11.50 -16.43
CA LYS A 36 8.78 -11.43 -17.89
C LYS A 36 7.72 -10.65 -18.64
N THR A 37 7.42 -9.43 -18.16
CA THR A 37 6.40 -8.53 -18.73
C THR A 37 6.87 -7.08 -18.64
N ASP A 38 6.31 -6.22 -19.47
CA ASP A 38 6.63 -4.80 -19.52
C ASP A 38 5.73 -3.97 -18.58
N TYR A 39 4.65 -4.55 -18.08
CA TYR A 39 3.71 -3.87 -17.18
C TYR A 39 3.11 -4.80 -16.13
N ILE A 40 2.61 -4.19 -15.05
CA ILE A 40 1.88 -4.83 -13.95
C ILE A 40 0.47 -4.27 -13.93
N ASP A 41 -0.56 -5.12 -13.97
CA ASP A 41 -1.94 -4.65 -13.92
C ASP A 41 -2.31 -4.07 -12.56
N LEU A 42 -1.89 -4.73 -11.47
CA LEU A 42 -2.15 -4.27 -10.10
C LEU A 42 -0.87 -4.33 -9.26
N TYR A 43 -0.42 -3.17 -8.80
CA TYR A 43 0.71 -3.06 -7.88
C TYR A 43 0.21 -2.63 -6.51
N GLN A 44 0.50 -3.41 -5.45
CA GLN A 44 -0.05 -3.19 -4.14
C GLN A 44 1.02 -2.82 -3.12
N LEU A 45 0.67 -1.92 -2.20
CA LEU A 45 1.41 -1.71 -0.95
C LEU A 45 1.02 -2.84 0.00
N HIS A 46 1.99 -3.65 0.44
CA HIS A 46 1.71 -4.93 1.11
C HIS A 46 1.22 -4.77 2.55
N TRP A 47 1.73 -3.77 3.26
CA TRP A 47 1.27 -3.34 4.58
C TRP A 47 1.62 -1.89 4.86
N PRO A 48 0.94 -1.24 5.83
CA PRO A 48 1.28 0.10 6.30
C PRO A 48 2.70 0.17 6.87
N GLU A 49 3.41 1.26 6.62
CA GLU A 49 4.73 1.50 7.22
C GLU A 49 4.65 2.23 8.57
N ARG A 50 3.53 2.87 8.85
CA ARG A 50 3.27 3.53 10.13
C ARG A 50 2.92 2.52 11.23
N ASN A 51 3.10 2.92 12.49
CA ASN A 51 2.59 2.15 13.61
C ASN A 51 1.06 2.11 13.56
N THR A 52 0.49 0.92 13.38
CA THR A 52 -0.95 0.70 13.37
C THR A 52 -1.25 -0.79 13.56
N ASN A 53 -2.52 -1.13 13.77
CA ASN A 53 -2.96 -2.52 13.88
C ASN A 53 -3.04 -3.16 12.50
N TYR A 54 -2.14 -4.12 12.22
CA TYR A 54 -2.17 -4.99 11.06
C TYR A 54 -1.61 -6.38 11.42
N PHE A 55 -1.86 -7.38 10.62
CA PHE A 55 -1.48 -8.78 10.86
C PHE A 55 -1.98 -9.34 12.20
N GLY A 56 -3.17 -8.93 12.63
CA GLY A 56 -3.75 -9.37 13.91
C GLY A 56 -3.19 -8.66 15.14
N LYS A 57 -2.28 -7.69 14.96
CA LYS A 57 -1.82 -6.83 16.04
C LYS A 57 -2.99 -5.96 16.53
N LEU A 58 -3.18 -5.91 17.83
CA LEU A 58 -4.09 -5.02 18.55
C LEU A 58 -3.28 -4.03 19.36
N ASP A 59 -3.94 -3.24 20.19
CA ASP A 59 -3.29 -2.32 21.14
C ASP A 59 -2.50 -1.20 20.47
N TYR A 60 -3.09 -0.58 19.46
CA TYR A 60 -2.52 0.62 18.86
C TYR A 60 -2.31 1.72 19.91
N LEU A 61 -1.07 2.20 19.99
CA LEU A 61 -0.68 3.35 20.79
C LEU A 61 -0.23 4.47 19.85
N HIS A 62 -0.82 5.65 20.02
CA HIS A 62 -0.44 6.81 19.20
C HIS A 62 0.94 7.32 19.60
N ASP A 63 1.79 7.55 18.62
CA ASP A 63 3.08 8.22 18.77
C ASP A 63 3.06 9.54 18.00
N GLU A 64 3.05 10.65 18.72
CA GLU A 64 3.04 12.01 18.15
C GLU A 64 4.31 12.32 17.34
N ASN A 65 5.41 11.60 17.59
CA ASN A 65 6.68 11.78 16.89
C ASN A 65 6.79 10.93 15.62
N GLU A 66 5.82 10.09 15.33
CA GLU A 66 5.85 9.24 14.15
C GLU A 66 5.69 10.07 12.86
N LYS A 67 6.78 10.20 12.10
CA LYS A 67 6.81 10.98 10.86
C LYS A 67 6.07 10.32 9.70
N LYS A 68 5.89 9.01 9.71
CA LYS A 68 5.29 8.21 8.61
C LYS A 68 3.80 8.47 8.41
N TRP A 69 3.12 9.15 9.34
CA TRP A 69 1.75 9.58 9.18
C TRP A 69 1.51 10.54 8.00
N HIS A 70 2.56 11.17 7.49
CA HIS A 70 2.49 12.17 6.42
C HIS A 70 2.91 11.67 5.04
N GLU A 71 3.28 10.39 4.91
CA GLU A 71 3.90 9.88 3.67
C GLU A 71 2.90 9.39 2.61
N PHE A 72 1.61 9.33 2.92
CA PHE A 72 0.57 8.88 1.97
C PHE A 72 0.64 9.61 0.61
N GLU A 73 0.79 10.92 0.64
CA GLU A 73 0.84 11.75 -0.57
C GLU A 73 2.11 11.51 -1.37
N SER A 74 3.27 11.41 -0.72
CA SER A 74 4.54 11.16 -1.39
C SER A 74 4.56 9.81 -2.08
N VAL A 75 4.04 8.77 -1.43
CA VAL A 75 3.90 7.43 -2.01
C VAL A 75 3.01 7.45 -3.25
N LEU A 76 1.83 8.11 -3.20
CA LEU A 76 0.95 8.21 -4.35
C LEU A 76 1.59 8.98 -5.51
N LYS A 77 2.32 10.07 -5.24
CA LYS A 77 3.06 10.84 -6.26
C LYS A 77 4.16 10.01 -6.94
N ILE A 78 4.83 9.13 -6.19
CA ILE A 78 5.82 8.22 -6.76
C ILE A 78 5.14 7.19 -7.65
N LEU A 79 4.07 6.55 -7.17
CA LEU A 79 3.32 5.55 -7.94
C LEU A 79 2.70 6.15 -9.20
N GLU A 80 2.23 7.40 -9.15
CA GLU A 80 1.73 8.13 -10.32
C GLU A 80 2.76 8.21 -11.45
N LYS A 81 4.04 8.43 -11.13
CA LYS A 81 5.11 8.44 -12.13
C LYS A 81 5.22 7.10 -12.87
N PHE A 82 5.10 5.98 -12.15
CA PHE A 82 5.14 4.65 -12.76
C PHE A 82 3.88 4.31 -13.58
N ILE A 83 2.72 4.85 -13.17
CA ILE A 83 1.49 4.77 -13.99
C ILE A 83 1.69 5.55 -15.30
N LYS A 84 2.19 6.79 -15.24
CA LYS A 84 2.47 7.62 -16.42
C LYS A 84 3.53 7.00 -17.36
N GLN A 85 4.45 6.21 -16.81
CA GLN A 85 5.43 5.44 -17.58
C GLN A 85 4.86 4.15 -18.19
N GLY A 86 3.61 3.79 -17.90
CA GLY A 86 2.99 2.54 -18.35
C GLY A 86 3.49 1.27 -17.66
N LYS A 87 4.35 1.38 -16.62
CA LYS A 87 4.90 0.24 -15.88
C LYS A 87 3.91 -0.41 -14.93
N ILE A 88 2.95 0.34 -14.41
CA ILE A 88 1.82 -0.17 -13.63
C ILE A 88 0.52 0.46 -14.13
N ARG A 89 -0.58 -0.28 -14.09
CA ARG A 89 -1.91 0.21 -14.52
C ARG A 89 -2.73 0.73 -13.36
N HIS A 90 -2.78 -0.06 -12.29
CA HIS A 90 -3.59 0.22 -11.11
C HIS A 90 -2.80 0.01 -9.84
N ILE A 91 -3.17 0.73 -8.79
CA ILE A 91 -2.60 0.57 -7.46
C ILE A 91 -3.63 0.04 -6.48
N GLY A 92 -3.16 -0.75 -5.53
CA GLY A 92 -3.96 -1.27 -4.42
C GLY A 92 -3.20 -1.20 -3.11
N ILE A 93 -3.90 -1.52 -2.05
CA ILE A 93 -3.36 -1.61 -0.69
C ILE A 93 -3.65 -2.99 -0.11
N SER A 94 -2.87 -3.38 0.88
CA SER A 94 -3.06 -4.64 1.60
C SER A 94 -2.79 -4.42 3.09
N ASN A 95 -3.51 -5.16 3.94
CA ASN A 95 -3.39 -5.06 5.40
C ASN A 95 -3.58 -3.64 5.94
N GLU A 96 -4.31 -2.81 5.23
CA GLU A 96 -4.54 -1.41 5.58
C GLU A 96 -5.76 -1.27 6.51
N THR A 97 -5.76 -0.21 7.30
CA THR A 97 -6.86 0.15 8.19
C THR A 97 -7.85 1.09 7.50
N PRO A 98 -9.10 1.23 8.01
CA PRO A 98 -10.07 2.21 7.50
C PRO A 98 -9.50 3.64 7.48
N TYR A 99 -8.70 4.00 8.50
CA TYR A 99 -8.05 5.30 8.55
C TYR A 99 -7.12 5.53 7.34
N GLY A 100 -6.18 4.62 7.11
CA GLY A 100 -5.22 4.79 6.00
C GLY A 100 -5.91 4.75 4.65
N PHE A 101 -6.90 3.88 4.48
CA PHE A 101 -7.68 3.84 3.24
C PHE A 101 -8.43 5.16 3.00
N SER A 102 -9.06 5.74 4.03
CA SER A 102 -9.73 7.05 3.93
C SER A 102 -8.78 8.17 3.53
N LYS A 103 -7.52 8.14 4.03
CA LYS A 103 -6.49 9.10 3.64
C LYS A 103 -6.14 8.99 2.15
N TYR A 104 -5.94 7.79 1.62
CA TYR A 104 -5.70 7.58 0.18
C TYR A 104 -6.86 8.07 -0.67
N LEU A 105 -8.11 7.76 -0.29
CA LEU A 105 -9.30 8.23 -1.00
C LEU A 105 -9.43 9.76 -0.98
N LYS A 106 -9.14 10.39 0.16
CA LYS A 106 -9.12 11.85 0.26
C LYS A 106 -8.08 12.48 -0.67
N LEU A 107 -6.87 11.95 -0.70
CA LEU A 107 -5.79 12.44 -1.58
C LEU A 107 -6.13 12.28 -3.07
N ASN A 108 -6.80 11.19 -3.45
CA ASN A 108 -7.32 11.04 -4.80
C ASN A 108 -8.33 12.16 -5.14
N ARG A 109 -9.30 12.41 -4.26
CA ARG A 109 -10.37 13.41 -4.51
C ARG A 109 -9.86 14.85 -4.52
N VAL A 110 -8.97 15.20 -3.59
CA VAL A 110 -8.53 16.59 -3.38
C VAL A 110 -7.35 16.96 -4.27
N ASN A 111 -6.39 16.05 -4.40
CA ASN A 111 -5.11 16.31 -5.09
C ASN A 111 -5.04 15.64 -6.47
N ASN A 112 -6.14 15.03 -6.94
CA ASN A 112 -6.21 14.28 -8.20
C ASN A 112 -5.10 13.22 -8.36
N LEU A 113 -4.68 12.60 -7.25
CA LEU A 113 -3.68 11.53 -7.24
C LEU A 113 -4.33 10.19 -7.61
N PRO A 114 -3.54 9.17 -8.00
CA PRO A 114 -4.07 7.87 -8.40
C PRO A 114 -4.99 7.25 -7.34
N ARG A 115 -6.12 6.71 -7.78
CA ARG A 115 -7.08 6.04 -6.91
C ARG A 115 -6.60 4.64 -6.55
N ILE A 116 -6.80 4.25 -5.28
CA ILE A 116 -6.73 2.86 -4.86
C ILE A 116 -7.93 2.11 -5.44
N VAL A 117 -7.68 1.06 -6.20
CA VAL A 117 -8.75 0.26 -6.87
C VAL A 117 -8.99 -1.08 -6.19
N SER A 118 -8.13 -1.48 -5.26
CA SER A 118 -8.22 -2.79 -4.61
C SER A 118 -7.68 -2.73 -3.18
N VAL A 119 -8.35 -3.44 -2.28
CA VAL A 119 -7.90 -3.71 -0.91
C VAL A 119 -7.80 -5.21 -0.71
N GLN A 120 -6.69 -5.67 -0.16
CA GLN A 120 -6.47 -7.07 0.20
C GLN A 120 -6.14 -7.20 1.68
N ASN A 121 -7.13 -7.52 2.49
CA ASN A 121 -6.99 -7.71 3.93
C ASN A 121 -7.38 -9.15 4.33
N PRO A 122 -6.93 -9.65 5.49
CA PRO A 122 -7.36 -10.94 6.02
C PRO A 122 -8.88 -10.98 6.20
N TYR A 123 -9.49 -12.07 5.75
CA TYR A 123 -10.91 -12.32 5.92
C TYR A 123 -11.20 -13.82 5.91
N ASN A 124 -11.86 -14.31 6.94
CA ASN A 124 -12.36 -15.69 7.03
C ASN A 124 -13.46 -15.78 8.09
N PHE A 125 -14.03 -16.96 8.32
CA PHE A 125 -15.13 -17.15 9.28
C PHE A 125 -14.80 -16.74 10.72
N LEU A 126 -13.52 -16.82 11.12
CA LEU A 126 -13.04 -16.45 12.45
C LEU A 126 -12.53 -15.00 12.52
N ASN A 127 -12.11 -14.43 11.39
CA ASN A 127 -11.63 -13.06 11.32
C ASN A 127 -12.54 -12.22 10.39
N ARG A 128 -13.44 -11.48 11.00
CA ARG A 128 -14.43 -10.63 10.34
C ARG A 128 -14.17 -9.13 10.57
N THR A 129 -12.94 -8.77 10.93
CA THR A 129 -12.56 -7.36 11.21
C THR A 129 -12.76 -6.43 10.01
N TYR A 130 -12.68 -6.96 8.79
CA TYR A 130 -12.97 -6.21 7.57
C TYR A 130 -14.40 -5.63 7.56
N ASP A 131 -15.38 -6.36 8.05
CA ASP A 131 -16.79 -5.95 8.06
C ASP A 131 -17.03 -4.69 8.92
N VAL A 132 -16.20 -4.49 9.96
CA VAL A 132 -16.41 -3.43 10.97
C VAL A 132 -16.13 -2.02 10.45
N GLY A 133 -15.34 -1.85 9.41
CA GLY A 133 -15.05 -0.50 8.92
C GLY A 133 -14.53 -0.44 7.49
N MET A 134 -14.00 -1.56 6.98
CA MET A 134 -13.45 -1.60 5.62
C MET A 134 -14.52 -1.85 4.56
N SER A 135 -15.56 -2.61 4.86
CA SER A 135 -16.63 -2.94 3.91
C SER A 135 -17.34 -1.68 3.41
N GLU A 136 -17.75 -0.81 4.31
CA GLU A 136 -18.45 0.44 3.96
C GLU A 136 -17.57 1.40 3.15
N ILE A 137 -16.31 1.59 3.54
CA ILE A 137 -15.39 2.52 2.87
C ILE A 137 -14.89 1.99 1.51
N SER A 138 -15.07 0.72 1.22
CA SER A 138 -14.60 0.06 -0.01
C SER A 138 -15.59 0.15 -1.19
N ILE A 139 -16.76 0.75 -0.99
CA ILE A 139 -17.84 0.89 -1.99
C ILE A 139 -17.60 2.06 -2.94
#